data_9d36899b76986f67eeccb30d7110da46
#
_entry.id   9d36899b76986f67eeccb30d7110da46
#
_cell.length_a   1.000
_cell.length_b   1.000
_cell.length_c   1.000
_cell.angle_alpha   90.00
_cell.angle_beta   90.00
_cell.angle_gamma   90.00
#
_symmetry.space_group_name_H-M   'P 1'
#
loop_
_entity.id
_entity.type
_entity.pdbx_description
1 polymer ?
#
loop_
_entity_poly.entity_id
_entity_poly.type
_entity_poly.pdbx_seq_one_letter_code
_entity_poly.pdbx_strand_id
1 'polypeptide(L)'
;MKQFFKFVFASFFGMMLFSIVTGFFALCAIVGMITSQDATKEPEENSVLVLNLSGQLSERSDNNFLSQLQGTQVNSLGLDNLIEGVKKAKDNDNIKGIYIEAGAFAADSYASMQALRNALLDFKKSRKWIIAYADTYTQGTYYLSSVADKVYLNPQGQIDWHGLASEPVFIKDLLAKFGVKMQVVKVGAYKSATEMFTGDKMSDANREQTSAYLNSIWGNITKEVGASRGLSVAQLNAYADSMITFADPQEYVKLKLVDGLLYTDQIKTVVKKQLGIDADDDIEQVTIADMVNTETKNQGDENNKVAVYYAYGDIVDGAVGGLFSQGHQIDAQVVCKDLADLAKDKDVKAVVIRINSGGGSAYASEQIWHQIMEMKKLKPVVVSMGGMAASGGYYMSAPANWIVAEPTTITGSIGIFGMFPDVSNLFREKLGLKFDEVKTNKYADFGTRARPFTEEEMSYLSQYVNRGYKLFRHRVAEGRKMTDNQVEKIAQGHVFTGQDAQKIGLVDQLGGLDVAVAKAAQLAKLPNYRTSAYPEADDVLDQILKQVKPDTYLSDELRANLGDYYEPFTLLKTINQQSAIQARLPFYPNIH
;
A
#
# COMPACT_ATOMS: atom_id res chain seq x y z
N MET A 1 -44.21 -8.60 47.26
CA MET A 1 -43.04 -7.87 46.75
C MET A 1 -41.72 -8.62 46.93
N LYS A 2 -41.32 -9.08 48.12
CA LYS A 2 -40.02 -9.77 48.33
C LYS A 2 -39.81 -11.03 47.44
N GLN A 3 -40.85 -11.84 47.20
CA GLN A 3 -40.77 -13.02 46.34
C GLN A 3 -40.63 -12.65 44.85
N PHE A 4 -41.34 -11.61 44.40
CA PHE A 4 -41.24 -11.11 43.04
C PHE A 4 -39.80 -10.69 42.70
N PHE A 5 -39.18 -9.88 43.54
CA PHE A 5 -37.77 -9.47 43.32
C PHE A 5 -36.78 -10.65 43.36
N LYS A 6 -37.02 -11.68 44.19
CA LYS A 6 -36.22 -12.90 44.18
C LYS A 6 -36.25 -13.62 42.82
N PHE A 7 -37.45 -13.73 42.22
CA PHE A 7 -37.55 -14.37 40.90
C PHE A 7 -36.95 -13.51 39.80
N VAL A 8 -37.14 -12.18 39.85
CA VAL A 8 -36.51 -11.26 38.89
C VAL A 8 -34.98 -11.36 38.97
N PHE A 9 -34.38 -11.34 40.15
CA PHE A 9 -32.95 -11.50 40.32
C PHE A 9 -32.48 -12.90 39.91
N ALA A 10 -33.20 -13.95 40.22
CA ALA A 10 -32.83 -15.31 39.81
C ALA A 10 -32.86 -15.46 38.28
N SER A 11 -33.86 -14.90 37.59
CA SER A 11 -33.93 -14.90 36.12
C SER A 11 -32.81 -14.06 35.50
N PHE A 12 -32.52 -12.89 36.06
CA PHE A 12 -31.43 -12.03 35.61
C PHE A 12 -30.07 -12.74 35.73
N PHE A 13 -29.78 -13.33 36.89
CA PHE A 13 -28.54 -14.11 37.08
C PHE A 13 -28.49 -15.37 36.20
N GLY A 14 -29.66 -16.03 35.99
CA GLY A 14 -29.76 -17.17 35.07
C GLY A 14 -29.44 -16.78 33.62
N MET A 15 -30.02 -15.67 33.11
CA MET A 15 -29.72 -15.15 31.78
C MET A 15 -28.27 -14.68 31.66
N MET A 16 -27.75 -14.00 32.69
CA MET A 16 -26.34 -13.57 32.70
C MET A 16 -25.39 -14.77 32.69
N LEU A 17 -25.62 -15.81 33.47
CA LEU A 17 -24.83 -17.04 33.45
C LEU A 17 -24.93 -17.75 32.11
N PHE A 18 -26.13 -17.86 31.55
CA PHE A 18 -26.34 -18.43 30.22
C PHE A 18 -25.56 -17.67 29.14
N SER A 19 -25.61 -16.32 29.17
CA SER A 19 -24.84 -15.48 28.22
C SER A 19 -23.34 -15.67 28.36
N ILE A 20 -22.82 -15.78 29.59
CA ILE A 20 -21.40 -16.03 29.85
C ILE A 20 -20.98 -17.41 29.31
N VAL A 21 -21.78 -18.44 29.60
CA VAL A 21 -21.48 -19.81 29.14
C VAL A 21 -21.56 -19.92 27.63
N THR A 22 -22.58 -19.33 27.01
CA THR A 22 -22.73 -19.32 25.54
C THR A 22 -21.61 -18.51 24.89
N GLY A 23 -21.24 -17.35 25.46
CA GLY A 23 -20.10 -16.54 25.02
C GLY A 23 -18.77 -17.30 25.11
N PHE A 24 -18.57 -18.06 26.20
CA PHE A 24 -17.37 -18.90 26.34
C PHE A 24 -17.30 -20.01 25.27
N PHE A 25 -18.41 -20.72 25.02
CA PHE A 25 -18.42 -21.75 23.96
C PHE A 25 -18.27 -21.14 22.55
N ALA A 26 -18.84 -19.97 22.29
CA ALA A 26 -18.64 -19.24 21.05
C ALA A 26 -17.14 -18.86 20.88
N LEU A 27 -16.51 -18.35 21.95
CA LEU A 27 -15.08 -18.02 21.94
C LEU A 27 -14.22 -19.25 21.68
N CYS A 28 -14.51 -20.39 22.36
CA CYS A 28 -13.80 -21.66 22.13
C CYS A 28 -13.97 -22.17 20.69
N ALA A 29 -15.16 -22.02 20.10
CA ALA A 29 -15.42 -22.40 18.72
C ALA A 29 -14.64 -21.50 17.75
N ILE A 30 -14.59 -20.20 18.01
CA ILE A 30 -13.81 -19.22 17.24
C ILE A 30 -12.31 -19.57 17.31
N VAL A 31 -11.77 -19.75 18.51
CA VAL A 31 -10.36 -20.14 18.72
C VAL A 31 -10.07 -21.48 18.03
N GLY A 32 -10.97 -22.46 18.13
CA GLY A 32 -10.82 -23.75 17.45
C GLY A 32 -10.83 -23.63 15.92
N MET A 33 -11.65 -22.77 15.33
CA MET A 33 -11.64 -22.50 13.88
C MET A 33 -10.32 -21.85 13.45
N ILE A 34 -9.80 -20.90 14.21
CA ILE A 34 -8.54 -20.19 13.91
C ILE A 34 -7.36 -21.15 13.97
N THR A 35 -7.23 -21.92 15.06
CA THR A 35 -6.16 -22.90 15.20
C THR A 35 -6.24 -24.04 14.17
N SER A 36 -7.41 -24.33 13.62
CA SER A 36 -7.54 -25.30 12.53
C SER A 36 -7.14 -24.73 11.17
N GLN A 37 -7.23 -23.42 10.96
CA GLN A 37 -6.71 -22.74 9.76
C GLN A 37 -5.18 -22.61 9.76
N ASP A 38 -4.58 -22.49 10.94
CA ASP A 38 -3.11 -22.43 11.10
C ASP A 38 -2.46 -23.82 11.14
N ALA A 39 -3.23 -24.90 11.00
CA ALA A 39 -2.68 -26.25 10.99
C ALA A 39 -1.80 -26.45 9.75
N THR A 40 -0.51 -26.71 9.95
CA THR A 40 0.43 -27.04 8.87
C THR A 40 -0.04 -28.27 8.11
N LYS A 41 -0.44 -28.09 6.88
CA LYS A 41 -0.77 -29.17 5.95
C LYS A 41 0.28 -29.20 4.86
N GLU A 42 1.11 -30.22 4.82
CA GLU A 42 2.01 -30.42 3.70
C GLU A 42 1.21 -30.69 2.41
N PRO A 43 1.57 -30.05 1.28
CA PRO A 43 0.96 -30.35 -0.01
C PRO A 43 1.09 -31.82 -0.38
N GLU A 44 0.05 -32.40 -0.93
CA GLU A 44 0.11 -33.77 -1.47
C GLU A 44 0.98 -33.82 -2.73
N GLU A 45 1.48 -34.99 -3.07
CA GLU A 45 2.24 -35.16 -4.31
C GLU A 45 1.42 -34.74 -5.52
N ASN A 46 2.07 -34.11 -6.49
CA ASN A 46 1.45 -33.68 -7.74
C ASN A 46 0.42 -32.53 -7.61
N SER A 47 0.57 -31.70 -6.58
CA SER A 47 -0.31 -30.55 -6.32
C SER A 47 0.01 -29.34 -7.21
N VAL A 48 -1.00 -28.47 -7.36
CA VAL A 48 -0.92 -27.19 -8.08
C VAL A 48 -1.22 -26.05 -7.11
N LEU A 49 -0.32 -25.06 -7.07
CA LEU A 49 -0.63 -23.81 -6.38
C LEU A 49 -1.63 -22.99 -7.21
N VAL A 50 -2.80 -22.74 -6.66
CA VAL A 50 -3.80 -21.85 -7.26
C VAL A 50 -3.58 -20.42 -6.76
N LEU A 51 -3.20 -19.54 -7.68
CA LEU A 51 -3.06 -18.12 -7.44
C LEU A 51 -4.32 -17.40 -7.94
N ASN A 52 -5.29 -17.22 -7.05
CA ASN A 52 -6.51 -16.48 -7.36
C ASN A 52 -6.25 -14.98 -7.22
N LEU A 53 -6.21 -14.26 -8.35
CA LEU A 53 -6.06 -12.82 -8.41
C LEU A 53 -7.45 -12.16 -8.44
N SER A 54 -8.07 -12.05 -7.28
CA SER A 54 -9.37 -11.38 -7.09
C SER A 54 -9.35 -10.54 -5.83
N GLY A 55 -10.02 -9.37 -5.86
CA GLY A 55 -10.06 -8.43 -4.74
C GLY A 55 -8.96 -7.37 -4.78
N GLN A 56 -8.54 -6.87 -3.62
CA GLN A 56 -7.57 -5.78 -3.51
C GLN A 56 -6.24 -6.29 -2.95
N LEU A 57 -5.14 -5.95 -3.64
CA LEU A 57 -3.78 -6.18 -3.14
C LEU A 57 -3.39 -5.06 -2.18
N SER A 58 -2.95 -5.44 -0.99
CA SER A 58 -2.38 -4.56 0.03
C SER A 58 -0.96 -4.96 0.38
N GLU A 59 -0.21 -4.11 1.06
CA GLU A 59 1.18 -4.39 1.46
C GLU A 59 1.27 -5.61 2.39
N ARG A 60 0.30 -5.75 3.31
CA ARG A 60 0.11 -6.92 4.20
C ARG A 60 -1.35 -7.36 4.19
N SER A 61 -1.58 -8.63 4.43
CA SER A 61 -2.95 -9.12 4.63
C SER A 61 -3.54 -8.56 5.93
N ASP A 62 -4.67 -7.91 5.81
CA ASP A 62 -5.50 -7.57 6.96
C ASP A 62 -6.35 -8.81 7.30
N ASN A 63 -5.85 -9.68 8.17
CA ASN A 63 -6.61 -10.81 8.69
C ASN A 63 -7.65 -10.32 9.69
N ASN A 64 -8.68 -9.65 9.19
CA ASN A 64 -9.81 -9.17 9.98
C ASN A 64 -10.83 -10.30 10.09
N PHE A 65 -10.63 -11.19 11.07
CA PHE A 65 -11.45 -12.38 11.32
C PHE A 65 -12.97 -12.05 11.41
N LEU A 66 -13.33 -10.93 12.04
CA LEU A 66 -14.73 -10.53 12.15
C LEU A 66 -15.32 -10.06 10.81
N SER A 67 -14.55 -9.45 9.95
CA SER A 67 -14.99 -9.08 8.60
C SER A 67 -15.21 -10.31 7.73
N GLN A 68 -14.39 -11.37 7.91
CA GLN A 68 -14.60 -12.67 7.27
C GLN A 68 -15.90 -13.32 7.73
N LEU A 69 -16.19 -13.31 9.04
CA LEU A 69 -17.44 -13.86 9.60
C LEU A 69 -18.69 -13.09 9.14
N GLN A 70 -18.58 -11.78 8.91
CA GLN A 70 -19.67 -10.94 8.46
C GLN A 70 -19.94 -11.00 6.96
N GLY A 71 -19.06 -11.67 6.19
CA GLY A 71 -19.16 -11.74 4.72
C GLY A 71 -19.03 -10.38 4.03
N THR A 72 -18.51 -9.36 4.74
CA THR A 72 -18.35 -7.98 4.25
C THR A 72 -16.96 -7.72 3.69
N GLN A 73 -16.08 -8.74 3.70
CA GLN A 73 -14.70 -8.57 3.26
C GLN A 73 -14.61 -8.53 1.73
N VAL A 74 -14.13 -7.42 1.22
CA VAL A 74 -13.40 -7.42 -0.05
C VAL A 74 -12.17 -8.31 0.19
N ASN A 75 -11.98 -9.39 -0.58
CA ASN A 75 -10.82 -10.27 -0.46
C ASN A 75 -9.55 -9.40 -0.50
N SER A 76 -8.91 -9.21 0.67
CA SER A 76 -7.65 -8.49 0.76
C SER A 76 -6.52 -9.50 0.64
N LEU A 77 -5.75 -9.39 -0.42
CA LEU A 77 -4.56 -10.21 -0.65
C LEU A 77 -3.34 -9.46 -0.11
N GLY A 78 -2.61 -10.04 0.84
CA GLY A 78 -1.33 -9.49 1.28
C GLY A 78 -0.23 -9.80 0.28
N LEU A 79 0.49 -8.78 -0.16
CA LEU A 79 1.65 -8.94 -1.05
C LEU A 79 2.74 -9.81 -0.41
N ASP A 80 2.95 -9.64 0.90
CA ASP A 80 3.87 -10.44 1.71
C ASP A 80 3.53 -11.95 1.61
N ASN A 81 2.28 -12.31 1.86
CA ASN A 81 1.81 -13.70 1.81
C ASN A 81 1.87 -14.27 0.38
N LEU A 82 1.51 -13.48 -0.63
CA LEU A 82 1.59 -13.91 -2.03
C LEU A 82 3.03 -14.24 -2.42
N ILE A 83 3.97 -13.36 -2.11
CA ILE A 83 5.39 -13.58 -2.42
C ILE A 83 5.95 -14.75 -1.61
N GLU A 84 5.61 -14.88 -0.33
CA GLU A 84 6.06 -15.99 0.51
C GLU A 84 5.50 -17.33 0.01
N GLY A 85 4.20 -17.41 -0.28
CA GLY A 85 3.57 -18.61 -0.80
C GLY A 85 4.17 -19.06 -2.13
N VAL A 86 4.43 -18.12 -3.06
CA VAL A 86 5.10 -18.42 -4.34
C VAL A 86 6.54 -18.91 -4.12
N LYS A 87 7.29 -18.33 -3.18
CA LYS A 87 8.65 -18.78 -2.84
C LYS A 87 8.66 -20.18 -2.24
N LYS A 88 7.78 -20.47 -1.28
CA LYS A 88 7.65 -21.81 -0.69
C LYS A 88 7.23 -22.85 -1.73
N ALA A 89 6.32 -22.50 -2.63
CA ALA A 89 5.91 -23.37 -3.74
C ALA A 89 7.07 -23.68 -4.72
N LYS A 90 7.97 -22.72 -4.94
CA LYS A 90 9.19 -22.93 -5.74
C LYS A 90 10.05 -24.04 -5.17
N ASP A 91 10.23 -24.08 -3.84
CA ASP A 91 11.15 -24.97 -3.15
C ASP A 91 10.47 -26.30 -2.68
N ASN A 92 9.14 -26.42 -2.81
CA ASN A 92 8.38 -27.61 -2.44
C ASN A 92 8.24 -28.56 -3.64
N ASP A 93 8.80 -29.76 -3.55
CA ASP A 93 8.84 -30.75 -4.64
C ASP A 93 7.45 -31.31 -5.01
N ASN A 94 6.48 -31.23 -4.10
CA ASN A 94 5.12 -31.71 -4.32
C ASN A 94 4.31 -30.77 -5.24
N ILE A 95 4.66 -29.46 -5.26
CA ILE A 95 4.07 -28.48 -6.15
C ILE A 95 4.69 -28.61 -7.55
N LYS A 96 3.88 -28.90 -8.56
CA LYS A 96 4.32 -29.08 -9.95
C LYS A 96 4.23 -27.81 -10.79
N GLY A 97 3.34 -26.89 -10.43
CA GLY A 97 3.15 -25.63 -11.15
C GLY A 97 2.26 -24.65 -10.40
N ILE A 98 2.07 -23.49 -11.02
CA ILE A 98 1.13 -22.46 -10.59
C ILE A 98 0.03 -22.33 -11.64
N TYR A 99 -1.23 -22.35 -11.19
CA TYR A 99 -2.38 -21.95 -11.97
C TYR A 99 -2.84 -20.56 -11.52
N ILE A 100 -2.70 -19.56 -12.40
CA ILE A 100 -3.19 -18.20 -12.16
C ILE A 100 -4.63 -18.11 -12.66
N GLU A 101 -5.55 -17.94 -11.74
CA GLU A 101 -6.94 -17.59 -12.03
C GLU A 101 -7.08 -16.07 -11.88
N ALA A 102 -7.13 -15.36 -13.01
CA ALA A 102 -7.19 -13.92 -13.02
C ALA A 102 -8.65 -13.45 -13.02
N GLY A 103 -9.03 -12.76 -11.95
CA GLY A 103 -10.36 -12.19 -11.77
C GLY A 103 -10.34 -10.66 -11.68
N ALA A 104 -11.36 -10.10 -11.04
CA ALA A 104 -11.43 -8.68 -10.73
C ALA A 104 -10.42 -8.35 -9.62
N PHE A 105 -9.26 -7.86 -10.00
CA PHE A 105 -8.11 -7.59 -9.13
C PHE A 105 -7.67 -6.13 -9.25
N ALA A 106 -7.50 -5.48 -8.13
CA ALA A 106 -6.93 -4.14 -8.04
C ALA A 106 -5.69 -4.17 -7.14
N ALA A 107 -4.62 -3.52 -7.56
CA ALA A 107 -3.42 -3.35 -6.75
C ALA A 107 -3.29 -1.90 -6.28
N ASP A 108 -2.64 -1.70 -5.14
CA ASP A 108 -2.30 -0.38 -4.64
C ASP A 108 -1.31 0.35 -5.56
N SER A 109 -0.52 -0.40 -6.33
CA SER A 109 0.48 0.17 -7.24
C SER A 109 1.01 -0.84 -8.27
N TYR A 110 1.57 -0.33 -9.35
CA TYR A 110 2.34 -1.15 -10.29
C TYR A 110 3.64 -1.71 -9.69
N ALA A 111 4.22 -1.07 -8.68
CA ALA A 111 5.40 -1.59 -7.99
C ALA A 111 5.07 -2.85 -7.19
N SER A 112 3.91 -2.92 -6.53
CA SER A 112 3.45 -4.13 -5.85
C SER A 112 3.18 -5.26 -6.83
N MET A 113 2.56 -4.97 -7.97
CA MET A 113 2.41 -5.96 -9.07
C MET A 113 3.77 -6.40 -9.62
N GLN A 114 4.73 -5.49 -9.77
CA GLN A 114 6.08 -5.81 -10.23
C GLN A 114 6.82 -6.75 -9.25
N ALA A 115 6.68 -6.52 -7.93
CA ALA A 115 7.24 -7.40 -6.93
C ALA A 115 6.65 -8.82 -7.02
N LEU A 116 5.33 -8.96 -7.18
CA LEU A 116 4.68 -10.26 -7.38
C LEU A 116 5.12 -10.91 -8.71
N ARG A 117 5.19 -10.13 -9.80
CA ARG A 117 5.69 -10.59 -11.09
C ARG A 117 7.11 -11.13 -10.97
N ASN A 118 7.99 -10.44 -10.24
CA ASN A 118 9.37 -10.87 -10.01
C ASN A 118 9.42 -12.21 -9.24
N ALA A 119 8.53 -12.43 -8.26
CA ALA A 119 8.41 -13.70 -7.56
C ALA A 119 7.97 -14.83 -8.49
N LEU A 120 7.02 -14.59 -9.41
CA LEU A 120 6.60 -15.55 -10.43
C LEU A 120 7.73 -15.88 -11.42
N LEU A 121 8.51 -14.88 -11.85
CA LEU A 121 9.69 -15.09 -12.69
C LEU A 121 10.77 -15.89 -11.96
N ASP A 122 10.94 -15.67 -10.65
CA ASP A 122 11.86 -16.46 -9.84
C ASP A 122 11.36 -17.91 -9.65
N PHE A 123 10.05 -18.11 -9.49
CA PHE A 123 9.45 -19.43 -9.48
C PHE A 123 9.76 -20.24 -10.76
N LYS A 124 9.71 -19.62 -11.95
CA LYS A 124 10.05 -20.27 -13.21
C LYS A 124 11.49 -20.80 -13.27
N LYS A 125 12.42 -20.28 -12.47
CA LYS A 125 13.79 -20.82 -12.39
C LYS A 125 13.83 -22.25 -11.84
N SER A 126 12.79 -22.70 -11.13
CA SER A 126 12.62 -24.09 -10.70
C SER A 126 12.26 -25.05 -11.84
N ARG A 127 11.97 -24.53 -13.05
CA ARG A 127 11.47 -25.25 -14.23
C ARG A 127 10.05 -25.84 -14.06
N LYS A 128 9.32 -25.41 -13.04
CA LYS A 128 7.90 -25.69 -12.85
C LYS A 128 7.10 -24.76 -13.76
N TRP A 129 5.94 -25.24 -14.23
CA TRP A 129 5.13 -24.50 -15.19
C TRP A 129 4.24 -23.45 -14.50
N ILE A 130 3.87 -22.42 -15.25
CA ILE A 130 2.81 -21.46 -14.90
C ILE A 130 1.81 -21.42 -16.04
N ILE A 131 0.53 -21.63 -15.72
CA ILE A 131 -0.60 -21.49 -16.63
C ILE A 131 -1.51 -20.38 -16.08
N ALA A 132 -1.96 -19.47 -16.97
CA ALA A 132 -2.88 -18.40 -16.60
C ALA A 132 -4.17 -18.51 -17.43
N TYR A 133 -5.30 -18.24 -16.78
CA TYR A 133 -6.62 -18.16 -17.40
C TYR A 133 -7.43 -17.01 -16.84
N ALA A 134 -8.23 -16.38 -17.70
CA ALA A 134 -9.25 -15.41 -17.30
C ALA A 134 -10.45 -15.46 -18.23
N ASP A 135 -11.60 -15.07 -17.70
CA ASP A 135 -12.74 -14.66 -18.53
C ASP A 135 -12.52 -13.23 -19.08
N THR A 136 -11.87 -12.37 -18.31
CA THR A 136 -11.45 -11.04 -18.74
C THR A 136 -10.17 -10.67 -18.00
N TYR A 137 -9.16 -10.23 -18.75
CA TYR A 137 -7.94 -9.66 -18.18
C TYR A 137 -8.08 -8.15 -18.07
N THR A 138 -7.96 -7.61 -16.86
CA THR A 138 -7.59 -6.19 -16.70
C THR A 138 -6.14 -5.99 -17.11
N GLN A 139 -5.73 -4.76 -17.39
CA GLN A 139 -4.34 -4.45 -17.76
C GLN A 139 -3.34 -4.94 -16.68
N GLY A 140 -3.69 -4.80 -15.38
CA GLY A 140 -2.88 -5.28 -14.27
C GLY A 140 -2.81 -6.81 -14.19
N THR A 141 -3.95 -7.51 -14.32
CA THR A 141 -3.95 -8.99 -14.30
C THR A 141 -3.28 -9.58 -15.53
N TYR A 142 -3.39 -8.93 -16.70
CA TYR A 142 -2.65 -9.33 -17.89
C TYR A 142 -1.15 -9.14 -17.71
N TYR A 143 -0.72 -8.02 -17.12
CA TYR A 143 0.69 -7.79 -16.80
C TYR A 143 1.28 -8.91 -15.93
N LEU A 144 0.57 -9.33 -14.88
CA LEU A 144 0.98 -10.47 -14.04
C LEU A 144 0.95 -11.79 -14.80
N SER A 145 -0.16 -12.09 -15.50
CA SER A 145 -0.37 -13.36 -16.19
C SER A 145 0.55 -13.55 -17.40
N SER A 146 1.06 -12.46 -17.98
CA SER A 146 1.93 -12.53 -19.16
C SER A 146 3.27 -13.24 -18.91
N VAL A 147 3.67 -13.52 -17.65
CA VAL A 147 4.84 -14.35 -17.33
C VAL A 147 4.59 -15.84 -17.54
N ALA A 148 3.33 -16.27 -17.60
CA ALA A 148 2.96 -17.67 -17.70
C ALA A 148 3.52 -18.33 -18.96
N ASP A 149 3.76 -19.63 -18.90
CA ASP A 149 4.19 -20.42 -20.06
C ASP A 149 3.05 -20.57 -21.07
N LYS A 150 1.80 -20.55 -20.56
CA LYS A 150 0.58 -20.51 -21.35
C LYS A 150 -0.41 -19.51 -20.74
N VAL A 151 -0.94 -18.65 -21.57
CA VAL A 151 -1.98 -17.68 -21.23
C VAL A 151 -3.21 -17.99 -22.05
N TYR A 152 -4.32 -18.28 -21.38
CA TYR A 152 -5.59 -18.60 -22.03
C TYR A 152 -6.66 -17.58 -21.67
N LEU A 153 -7.59 -17.36 -22.59
CA LEU A 153 -8.71 -16.45 -22.43
C LEU A 153 -10.01 -17.17 -22.77
N ASN A 154 -11.10 -16.80 -22.14
CA ASN A 154 -12.44 -17.27 -22.52
C ASN A 154 -12.74 -16.91 -23.99
N PRO A 155 -13.41 -17.77 -24.79
CA PRO A 155 -13.75 -17.48 -26.18
C PRO A 155 -14.64 -16.24 -26.40
N GLN A 156 -15.28 -15.73 -25.34
CA GLN A 156 -16.05 -14.47 -25.31
C GLN A 156 -15.40 -13.42 -24.41
N GLY A 157 -14.13 -13.65 -24.02
CA GLY A 157 -13.40 -12.81 -23.09
C GLY A 157 -12.77 -11.57 -23.73
N GLN A 158 -12.21 -10.72 -22.88
CA GLN A 158 -11.57 -9.47 -23.29
C GLN A 158 -10.21 -9.29 -22.59
N ILE A 159 -9.33 -8.55 -23.23
CA ILE A 159 -8.09 -8.05 -22.61
C ILE A 159 -8.18 -6.53 -22.61
N ASP A 160 -8.20 -5.97 -21.42
CA ASP A 160 -8.10 -4.52 -21.27
C ASP A 160 -6.64 -4.09 -21.46
N TRP A 161 -6.38 -3.30 -22.53
CA TRP A 161 -5.04 -2.85 -22.88
C TRP A 161 -5.11 -1.51 -23.59
N HIS A 162 -5.02 -0.39 -22.85
CA HIS A 162 -5.27 0.95 -23.34
C HIS A 162 -4.28 2.02 -22.83
N GLY A 163 -3.29 1.63 -22.02
CA GLY A 163 -2.30 2.55 -21.46
C GLY A 163 -2.69 3.09 -20.09
N LEU A 164 -2.04 4.17 -19.67
CA LEU A 164 -2.24 4.79 -18.37
C LEU A 164 -2.71 6.23 -18.52
N ALA A 165 -3.69 6.62 -17.73
CA ALA A 165 -4.17 7.99 -17.60
C ALA A 165 -4.11 8.46 -16.14
N SER A 166 -4.06 9.77 -15.94
CA SER A 166 -4.24 10.42 -14.64
C SER A 166 -5.19 11.60 -14.79
N GLU A 167 -6.31 11.52 -14.10
CA GLU A 167 -7.38 12.53 -14.13
C GLU A 167 -7.64 13.09 -12.72
N PRO A 168 -6.76 13.99 -12.21
CA PRO A 168 -6.97 14.58 -10.89
C PRO A 168 -8.20 15.47 -10.86
N VAL A 169 -8.97 15.32 -9.79
CA VAL A 169 -10.18 16.14 -9.55
C VAL A 169 -9.79 17.44 -8.86
N PHE A 170 -10.34 18.56 -9.31
CA PHE A 170 -10.17 19.90 -8.73
C PHE A 170 -11.46 20.33 -8.04
N ILE A 171 -11.38 20.59 -6.73
CA ILE A 171 -12.56 20.83 -5.87
C ILE A 171 -12.63 22.26 -5.33
N LYS A 172 -11.81 23.18 -5.84
CA LYS A 172 -11.79 24.58 -5.42
C LYS A 172 -13.19 25.23 -5.49
N ASP A 173 -13.88 25.06 -6.62
CA ASP A 173 -15.20 25.65 -6.82
C ASP A 173 -16.29 24.95 -6.00
N LEU A 174 -16.16 23.64 -5.78
CA LEU A 174 -17.02 22.92 -4.86
C LEU A 174 -16.90 23.49 -3.45
N LEU A 175 -15.68 23.68 -2.94
CA LEU A 175 -15.44 24.29 -1.63
C LEU A 175 -15.99 25.70 -1.54
N ALA A 176 -15.80 26.50 -2.58
CA ALA A 176 -16.33 27.88 -2.65
C ALA A 176 -17.86 27.93 -2.54
N LYS A 177 -18.60 26.96 -3.13
CA LYS A 177 -20.06 26.85 -2.98
C LYS A 177 -20.50 26.67 -1.53
N PHE A 178 -19.67 25.97 -0.73
CA PHE A 178 -19.89 25.81 0.72
C PHE A 178 -19.34 26.97 1.55
N GLY A 179 -18.75 27.98 0.92
CA GLY A 179 -18.13 29.11 1.63
C GLY A 179 -16.78 28.76 2.29
N VAL A 180 -16.10 27.74 1.76
CA VAL A 180 -14.76 27.33 2.21
C VAL A 180 -13.71 27.73 1.17
N LYS A 181 -12.59 28.29 1.62
CA LYS A 181 -11.45 28.63 0.78
C LYS A 181 -10.16 28.11 1.41
N MET A 182 -9.29 27.51 0.63
CA MET A 182 -8.00 27.05 1.14
C MET A 182 -6.94 28.14 1.07
N GLN A 183 -6.31 28.46 2.18
CA GLN A 183 -5.10 29.28 2.25
C GLN A 183 -3.88 28.36 2.27
N VAL A 184 -2.98 28.53 1.32
CA VAL A 184 -1.87 27.60 1.10
C VAL A 184 -0.55 28.34 1.16
N VAL A 185 0.41 27.74 1.86
CA VAL A 185 1.82 28.06 1.77
C VAL A 185 2.55 26.84 1.26
N LYS A 186 3.23 26.93 0.13
CA LYS A 186 4.02 25.83 -0.43
C LYS A 186 5.40 26.32 -0.87
N VAL A 187 6.37 25.41 -0.85
CA VAL A 187 7.71 25.64 -1.39
C VAL A 187 8.00 24.61 -2.47
N GLY A 188 8.45 25.11 -3.61
CA GLY A 188 8.79 24.31 -4.78
C GLY A 188 7.70 24.26 -5.85
N ALA A 189 8.14 24.28 -7.10
CA ALA A 189 7.26 24.35 -8.28
C ALA A 189 6.44 23.06 -8.47
N TYR A 190 7.02 21.91 -8.11
CA TYR A 190 6.44 20.58 -8.31
C TYR A 190 5.61 20.08 -7.13
N LYS A 191 5.54 20.82 -5.99
CA LYS A 191 4.71 20.42 -4.84
C LYS A 191 3.24 20.71 -5.11
N SER A 192 2.59 19.86 -5.88
CA SER A 192 1.25 20.05 -6.45
C SER A 192 0.11 19.49 -5.59
N ALA A 193 0.39 18.93 -4.39
CA ALA A 193 -0.63 18.40 -3.46
C ALA A 193 -1.79 19.36 -3.17
N THR A 194 -1.52 20.66 -3.21
CA THR A 194 -2.52 21.69 -2.91
C THR A 194 -3.33 22.12 -4.12
N GLU A 195 -2.95 21.74 -5.34
CA GLU A 195 -3.57 22.24 -6.58
C GLU A 195 -5.02 21.81 -6.72
N MET A 196 -5.38 20.61 -6.27
CA MET A 196 -6.78 20.13 -6.28
C MET A 196 -7.71 21.05 -5.47
N PHE A 197 -7.20 21.78 -4.49
CA PHE A 197 -7.95 22.69 -3.63
C PHE A 197 -7.89 24.16 -4.05
N THR A 198 -6.91 24.52 -4.87
CA THR A 198 -6.63 25.93 -5.21
C THR A 198 -6.64 26.22 -6.70
N GLY A 199 -6.54 25.19 -7.54
CA GLY A 199 -6.51 25.27 -8.99
C GLY A 199 -7.79 24.79 -9.65
N ASP A 200 -7.88 25.04 -10.95
CA ASP A 200 -8.95 24.55 -11.83
C ASP A 200 -8.42 23.50 -12.82
N LYS A 201 -7.11 23.34 -12.89
CA LYS A 201 -6.38 22.38 -13.72
C LYS A 201 -4.97 22.18 -13.17
N MET A 202 -4.27 21.15 -13.64
CA MET A 202 -2.85 20.97 -13.35
C MET A 202 -2.03 22.17 -13.80
N SER A 203 -1.05 22.58 -12.97
CA SER A 203 0.02 23.47 -13.41
C SER A 203 0.92 22.78 -14.44
N ASP A 204 1.71 23.57 -15.20
CA ASP A 204 2.65 23.01 -16.19
C ASP A 204 3.68 22.08 -15.52
N ALA A 205 4.21 22.46 -14.37
CA ALA A 205 5.13 21.61 -13.59
C ALA A 205 4.48 20.29 -13.14
N ASN A 206 3.21 20.34 -12.70
CA ASN A 206 2.49 19.14 -12.31
C ASN A 206 2.21 18.24 -13.53
N ARG A 207 1.84 18.81 -14.66
CA ARG A 207 1.62 18.08 -15.92
C ARG A 207 2.91 17.43 -16.41
N GLU A 208 4.04 18.15 -16.36
CA GLU A 208 5.36 17.63 -16.72
C GLU A 208 5.74 16.39 -15.88
N GLN A 209 5.70 16.49 -14.56
CA GLN A 209 6.07 15.36 -13.71
C GLN A 209 5.09 14.19 -13.83
N THR A 210 3.78 14.45 -13.96
CA THR A 210 2.76 13.43 -14.16
C THR A 210 2.99 12.67 -15.46
N SER A 211 3.25 13.38 -16.56
CA SER A 211 3.62 12.75 -17.83
C SER A 211 4.89 11.93 -17.72
N ALA A 212 5.91 12.42 -17.01
CA ALA A 212 7.19 11.73 -16.84
C ALA A 212 7.01 10.39 -16.11
N TYR A 213 6.35 10.36 -14.94
CA TYR A 213 6.20 9.11 -14.22
C TYR A 213 5.21 8.14 -14.89
N LEU A 214 4.13 8.61 -15.53
CA LEU A 214 3.22 7.73 -16.28
C LEU A 214 3.94 7.04 -17.44
N ASN A 215 4.70 7.81 -18.24
CA ASN A 215 5.50 7.24 -19.33
C ASN A 215 6.58 6.27 -18.81
N SER A 216 7.19 6.56 -17.67
CA SER A 216 8.18 5.70 -17.04
C SER A 216 7.57 4.36 -16.59
N ILE A 217 6.39 4.38 -15.93
CA ILE A 217 5.66 3.18 -15.52
C ILE A 217 5.21 2.38 -16.75
N TRP A 218 4.55 3.02 -17.71
CA TRP A 218 4.08 2.38 -18.93
C TRP A 218 5.21 1.75 -19.75
N GLY A 219 6.34 2.46 -19.84
CA GLY A 219 7.54 1.94 -20.49
C GLY A 219 8.08 0.67 -19.82
N ASN A 220 8.03 0.56 -18.50
CA ASN A 220 8.38 -0.67 -17.78
C ASN A 220 7.39 -1.80 -18.07
N ILE A 221 6.08 -1.53 -17.99
CA ILE A 221 5.02 -2.52 -18.26
C ILE A 221 5.19 -3.10 -19.67
N THR A 222 5.27 -2.23 -20.69
CA THR A 222 5.37 -2.67 -22.09
C THR A 222 6.67 -3.41 -22.38
N LYS A 223 7.78 -3.01 -21.76
CA LYS A 223 9.07 -3.70 -21.87
C LYS A 223 8.98 -5.12 -21.28
N GLU A 224 8.41 -5.29 -20.10
CA GLU A 224 8.34 -6.55 -19.39
C GLU A 224 7.32 -7.52 -20.02
N VAL A 225 6.14 -7.03 -20.41
CA VAL A 225 5.17 -7.81 -21.19
C VAL A 225 5.76 -8.22 -22.53
N GLY A 226 6.43 -7.28 -23.22
CA GLY A 226 7.10 -7.56 -24.49
C GLY A 226 8.15 -8.66 -24.38
N ALA A 227 8.98 -8.63 -23.34
CA ALA A 227 9.98 -9.66 -23.07
C ALA A 227 9.35 -11.04 -22.82
N SER A 228 8.20 -11.10 -22.12
CA SER A 228 7.51 -12.36 -21.81
C SER A 228 6.73 -12.94 -23.01
N ARG A 229 6.12 -12.07 -23.82
CA ARG A 229 5.26 -12.49 -24.95
C ARG A 229 5.95 -12.48 -26.31
N GLY A 230 7.23 -12.06 -26.38
CA GLY A 230 7.97 -11.93 -27.62
C GLY A 230 7.43 -10.81 -28.52
N LEU A 231 6.96 -9.71 -27.92
CA LEU A 231 6.40 -8.55 -28.60
C LEU A 231 7.31 -7.33 -28.38
N SER A 232 7.39 -6.44 -29.37
CA SER A 232 8.09 -5.18 -29.21
C SER A 232 7.25 -4.15 -28.44
N VAL A 233 7.90 -3.21 -27.77
CA VAL A 233 7.26 -2.06 -27.12
C VAL A 233 6.39 -1.27 -28.13
N ALA A 234 6.86 -1.12 -29.36
CA ALA A 234 6.11 -0.43 -30.40
C ALA A 234 4.80 -1.15 -30.76
N GLN A 235 4.81 -2.49 -30.84
CA GLN A 235 3.58 -3.25 -31.07
C GLN A 235 2.61 -3.10 -29.91
N LEU A 236 3.08 -3.19 -28.67
CA LEU A 236 2.22 -3.06 -27.49
C LEU A 236 1.59 -1.65 -27.37
N ASN A 237 2.34 -0.61 -27.75
CA ASN A 237 1.78 0.74 -27.86
C ASN A 237 0.74 0.84 -28.97
N ALA A 238 1.03 0.30 -30.17
CA ALA A 238 0.06 0.29 -31.26
C ALA A 238 -1.24 -0.45 -30.91
N TYR A 239 -1.14 -1.52 -30.10
CA TYR A 239 -2.31 -2.23 -29.59
C TYR A 239 -3.13 -1.36 -28.64
N ALA A 240 -2.48 -0.64 -27.72
CA ALA A 240 -3.15 0.29 -26.82
C ALA A 240 -3.85 1.43 -27.60
N ASP A 241 -3.16 2.00 -28.59
CA ASP A 241 -3.71 3.09 -29.43
C ASP A 241 -4.86 2.64 -30.36
N SER A 242 -4.96 1.35 -30.67
CA SER A 242 -6.01 0.78 -31.53
C SER A 242 -7.24 0.28 -30.77
N MET A 243 -7.32 0.51 -29.46
CA MET A 243 -8.45 0.04 -28.62
C MET A 243 -8.75 -1.45 -28.78
N ILE A 244 -7.69 -2.27 -28.75
CA ILE A 244 -7.85 -3.74 -28.92
C ILE A 244 -8.76 -4.39 -27.86
N THR A 245 -9.06 -3.69 -26.78
CA THR A 245 -10.00 -4.15 -25.74
C THR A 245 -11.32 -4.63 -26.31
N PHE A 246 -11.77 -4.08 -27.45
CA PHE A 246 -13.01 -4.45 -28.12
C PHE A 246 -12.79 -5.33 -29.36
N ALA A 247 -11.59 -5.89 -29.54
CA ALA A 247 -11.30 -6.78 -30.64
C ALA A 247 -12.01 -8.15 -30.47
N ASP A 248 -12.22 -8.87 -31.59
CA ASP A 248 -12.62 -10.27 -31.53
C ASP A 248 -11.56 -11.09 -30.77
N PRO A 249 -11.95 -11.98 -29.84
CA PRO A 249 -10.99 -12.76 -29.05
C PRO A 249 -9.95 -13.54 -29.88
N GLN A 250 -10.28 -13.95 -31.11
CA GLN A 250 -9.34 -14.58 -32.05
C GLN A 250 -8.19 -13.66 -32.46
N GLU A 251 -8.40 -12.33 -32.44
CA GLU A 251 -7.33 -11.37 -32.72
C GLU A 251 -6.26 -11.40 -31.63
N TYR A 252 -6.62 -11.57 -30.35
CA TYR A 252 -5.63 -11.66 -29.27
C TYR A 252 -4.67 -12.84 -29.45
N VAL A 253 -5.17 -13.97 -30.03
CA VAL A 253 -4.32 -15.11 -30.39
C VAL A 253 -3.38 -14.76 -31.54
N LYS A 254 -3.89 -14.11 -32.60
CA LYS A 254 -3.07 -13.66 -33.75
C LYS A 254 -2.03 -12.63 -33.32
N LEU A 255 -2.39 -11.72 -32.41
CA LEU A 255 -1.51 -10.70 -31.83
C LEU A 255 -0.52 -11.26 -30.80
N LYS A 256 -0.60 -12.57 -30.48
CA LYS A 256 0.23 -13.28 -29.50
C LYS A 256 0.07 -12.77 -28.07
N LEU A 257 -1.05 -12.13 -27.76
CA LEU A 257 -1.37 -11.73 -26.41
C LEU A 257 -1.78 -12.91 -25.55
N VAL A 258 -2.48 -13.91 -26.14
CA VAL A 258 -2.82 -15.19 -25.52
C VAL A 258 -2.38 -16.35 -26.40
N ASP A 259 -2.27 -17.55 -25.80
CA ASP A 259 -1.88 -18.78 -26.49
C ASP A 259 -3.08 -19.55 -27.05
N GLY A 260 -4.29 -19.25 -26.61
CA GLY A 260 -5.52 -19.87 -27.09
C GLY A 260 -6.75 -19.43 -26.33
N LEU A 261 -7.90 -19.83 -26.86
CA LEU A 261 -9.20 -19.55 -26.27
C LEU A 261 -9.80 -20.85 -25.72
N LEU A 262 -10.15 -20.85 -24.44
CA LEU A 262 -10.69 -22.03 -23.75
C LEU A 262 -11.85 -21.62 -22.83
N TYR A 263 -12.84 -22.48 -22.69
CA TYR A 263 -13.82 -22.39 -21.62
C TYR A 263 -13.25 -22.93 -20.30
N THR A 264 -13.86 -22.60 -19.18
CA THR A 264 -13.39 -22.96 -17.83
C THR A 264 -13.26 -24.46 -17.60
N ASP A 265 -14.14 -25.30 -18.22
CA ASP A 265 -14.04 -26.74 -18.17
C ASP A 265 -12.85 -27.29 -18.96
N GLN A 266 -12.53 -26.65 -20.09
CA GLN A 266 -11.41 -27.04 -20.95
C GLN A 266 -10.04 -26.72 -20.30
N ILE A 267 -9.92 -25.62 -19.53
CA ILE A 267 -8.66 -25.31 -18.84
C ILE A 267 -8.31 -26.38 -17.80
N LYS A 268 -9.30 -26.95 -17.11
CA LYS A 268 -9.07 -28.07 -16.19
C LYS A 268 -8.41 -29.26 -16.90
N THR A 269 -8.87 -29.59 -18.12
CA THR A 269 -8.26 -30.63 -18.93
C THR A 269 -6.80 -30.34 -19.30
N VAL A 270 -6.48 -29.07 -19.59
CA VAL A 270 -5.08 -28.63 -19.84
C VAL A 270 -4.23 -28.84 -18.59
N VAL A 271 -4.71 -28.46 -17.42
CA VAL A 271 -3.98 -28.61 -16.14
C VAL A 271 -3.78 -30.11 -15.84
N LYS A 272 -4.83 -30.94 -15.95
CA LYS A 272 -4.73 -32.43 -15.77
C LYS A 272 -3.67 -33.03 -16.68
N LYS A 273 -3.69 -32.68 -17.96
CA LYS A 273 -2.69 -33.13 -18.92
C LYS A 273 -1.26 -32.69 -18.54
N GLN A 274 -1.10 -31.47 -17.99
CA GLN A 274 0.18 -30.98 -17.57
C GLN A 274 0.70 -31.70 -16.31
N LEU A 275 -0.20 -32.15 -15.44
CA LEU A 275 0.10 -32.97 -14.27
C LEU A 275 0.33 -34.44 -14.62
N GLY A 276 -0.10 -34.90 -15.80
CA GLY A 276 -0.03 -36.30 -16.21
C GLY A 276 -1.02 -37.20 -15.46
N ILE A 277 -2.16 -36.66 -15.03
CA ILE A 277 -3.25 -37.37 -14.36
C ILE A 277 -4.40 -37.69 -15.35
N ASP A 278 -5.21 -38.68 -15.03
CA ASP A 278 -6.35 -39.10 -15.86
C ASP A 278 -7.49 -38.07 -15.84
N ALA A 279 -8.38 -38.12 -16.84
CA ALA A 279 -9.48 -37.17 -16.98
C ALA A 279 -10.45 -37.20 -15.79
N ASP A 280 -10.61 -38.36 -15.16
CA ASP A 280 -11.51 -38.57 -14.02
C ASP A 280 -10.89 -38.27 -12.65
N ASP A 281 -9.55 -38.11 -12.59
CA ASP A 281 -8.86 -37.76 -11.35
C ASP A 281 -9.12 -36.30 -10.93
N ASP A 282 -9.11 -36.03 -9.64
CA ASP A 282 -9.18 -34.66 -9.14
C ASP A 282 -7.82 -33.95 -9.21
N ILE A 283 -7.82 -32.63 -9.33
CA ILE A 283 -6.62 -31.82 -9.27
C ILE A 283 -6.39 -31.42 -7.81
N GLU A 284 -5.29 -31.89 -7.23
CA GLU A 284 -4.88 -31.47 -5.90
C GLU A 284 -4.46 -30.00 -5.92
N GLN A 285 -5.27 -29.17 -5.26
CA GLN A 285 -5.10 -27.72 -5.24
C GLN A 285 -4.59 -27.25 -3.88
N VAL A 286 -3.63 -26.34 -3.91
CA VAL A 286 -3.06 -25.70 -2.74
C VAL A 286 -3.25 -24.20 -2.88
N THR A 287 -3.72 -23.55 -1.81
CA THR A 287 -3.88 -22.10 -1.78
C THR A 287 -2.61 -21.39 -1.29
N ILE A 288 -2.57 -20.06 -1.45
CA ILE A 288 -1.49 -19.24 -0.88
C ILE A 288 -1.46 -19.38 0.65
N ALA A 289 -2.61 -19.42 1.32
CA ALA A 289 -2.69 -19.59 2.76
C ALA A 289 -2.10 -20.93 3.22
N ASP A 290 -2.43 -22.02 2.52
CA ASP A 290 -1.84 -23.34 2.79
C ASP A 290 -0.32 -23.29 2.62
N MET A 291 0.18 -22.67 1.54
CA MET A 291 1.63 -22.57 1.29
C MET A 291 2.36 -21.74 2.35
N VAL A 292 1.77 -20.63 2.80
CA VAL A 292 2.37 -19.79 3.86
C VAL A 292 2.49 -20.59 5.17
N ASN A 293 1.55 -21.49 5.44
CA ASN A 293 1.54 -22.32 6.64
C ASN A 293 2.39 -23.60 6.53
N THR A 294 2.94 -23.96 5.37
CA THR A 294 3.87 -25.10 5.26
C THR A 294 5.20 -24.81 5.97
N GLU A 295 5.86 -25.87 6.47
CA GLU A 295 7.18 -25.71 7.06
C GLU A 295 8.23 -25.31 6.02
N THR A 296 9.08 -24.37 6.39
CA THR A 296 10.21 -23.97 5.55
C THR A 296 11.40 -24.86 5.84
N LYS A 297 11.91 -25.57 4.82
CA LYS A 297 13.08 -26.49 4.95
C LYS A 297 14.35 -25.80 5.46
N ASN A 298 14.46 -24.48 5.33
CA ASN A 298 15.61 -23.67 5.78
C ASN A 298 15.10 -22.45 6.56
N GLN A 299 14.94 -22.60 7.87
CA GLN A 299 14.46 -21.50 8.71
C GLN A 299 15.54 -20.44 9.04
N GLY A 300 16.80 -20.69 8.68
CA GLY A 300 17.92 -19.82 9.05
C GLY A 300 18.29 -19.91 10.52
N ASP A 301 19.22 -19.04 10.96
CA ASP A 301 19.68 -18.99 12.35
C ASP A 301 18.79 -18.04 13.16
N GLU A 302 18.12 -18.56 14.18
CA GLU A 302 17.23 -17.79 15.05
C GLU A 302 17.92 -16.68 15.85
N ASN A 303 19.23 -16.81 16.08
CA ASN A 303 20.02 -15.79 16.78
C ASN A 303 20.53 -14.70 15.82
N ASN A 304 20.29 -14.84 14.52
CA ASN A 304 20.70 -13.91 13.48
C ASN A 304 19.48 -13.42 12.69
N LYS A 305 18.69 -12.55 13.27
CA LYS A 305 17.47 -12.03 12.64
C LYS A 305 17.76 -10.79 11.80
N VAL A 306 17.15 -10.73 10.62
CA VAL A 306 16.91 -9.49 9.86
C VAL A 306 15.45 -9.11 10.08
N ALA A 307 15.21 -8.05 10.84
CA ALA A 307 13.86 -7.55 11.10
C ALA A 307 13.34 -6.80 9.88
N VAL A 308 12.13 -7.10 9.41
CA VAL A 308 11.41 -6.36 8.38
C VAL A 308 10.30 -5.57 9.07
N TYR A 309 10.50 -4.26 9.21
CA TYR A 309 9.50 -3.37 9.81
C TYR A 309 8.65 -2.74 8.73
N TYR A 310 7.36 -3.03 8.73
CA TYR A 310 6.40 -2.50 7.76
C TYR A 310 5.83 -1.17 8.23
N ALA A 311 6.11 -0.11 7.45
CA ALA A 311 5.62 1.25 7.66
C ALA A 311 4.80 1.68 6.44
N TYR A 312 3.47 1.60 6.51
CA TYR A 312 2.58 1.92 5.39
C TYR A 312 1.37 2.75 5.82
N GLY A 313 0.87 3.55 4.89
CA GLY A 313 -0.18 4.54 5.14
C GLY A 313 0.33 5.95 5.40
N ASP A 314 -0.55 6.80 5.95
CA ASP A 314 -0.24 8.20 6.25
C ASP A 314 0.64 8.34 7.49
N ILE A 315 1.63 9.25 7.44
CA ILE A 315 2.50 9.56 8.58
C ILE A 315 1.80 10.57 9.51
N VAL A 316 1.61 10.17 10.77
CA VAL A 316 0.90 10.97 11.78
C VAL A 316 1.72 11.10 13.08
N ASP A 317 1.40 12.12 13.87
CA ASP A 317 1.97 12.31 15.20
C ASP A 317 0.93 11.99 16.27
N GLY A 318 0.91 10.74 16.69
CA GLY A 318 -0.13 10.14 17.52
C GLY A 318 -1.33 9.66 16.69
N ALA A 319 -1.84 8.50 17.03
CA ALA A 319 -2.98 7.91 16.34
C ALA A 319 -4.18 8.86 16.41
N VAL A 320 -4.61 9.37 15.27
CA VAL A 320 -5.86 10.11 15.17
C VAL A 320 -6.98 9.06 15.17
N GLY A 321 -7.40 8.66 16.37
CA GLY A 321 -8.57 7.81 16.56
C GLY A 321 -9.84 8.62 16.32
N GLY A 322 -10.66 8.22 15.36
CA GLY A 322 -11.96 8.81 15.08
C GLY A 322 -12.78 7.89 14.18
N LEU A 323 -14.09 8.12 14.14
CA LEU A 323 -15.09 7.43 13.33
C LEU A 323 -14.71 7.23 11.84
N PHE A 324 -13.60 7.82 11.39
CA PHE A 324 -13.21 7.95 9.97
C PHE A 324 -11.72 7.78 9.73
N SER A 325 -10.92 7.36 10.72
CA SER A 325 -9.53 6.96 10.47
C SER A 325 -9.54 5.50 10.01
N GLN A 326 -9.80 5.29 8.74
CA GLN A 326 -9.68 3.98 8.11
C GLN A 326 -8.32 3.85 7.43
N GLY A 327 -7.73 2.68 7.56
CA GLY A 327 -6.44 2.34 6.99
C GLY A 327 -5.28 2.41 8.00
N HIS A 328 -4.19 1.80 7.60
CA HIS A 328 -2.96 1.81 8.38
C HIS A 328 -2.34 3.21 8.42
N GLN A 329 -1.79 3.56 9.57
CA GLN A 329 -1.09 4.81 9.80
C GLN A 329 0.32 4.54 10.31
N ILE A 330 1.25 5.36 9.89
CA ILE A 330 2.60 5.40 10.42
C ILE A 330 2.60 6.39 11.59
N ASP A 331 2.24 5.91 12.77
CA ASP A 331 2.29 6.72 13.99
C ASP A 331 3.72 6.85 14.46
N ALA A 332 4.25 8.08 14.47
CA ALA A 332 5.63 8.34 14.84
C ALA A 332 5.97 7.86 16.26
N GLN A 333 5.04 7.95 17.21
CA GLN A 333 5.29 7.53 18.60
C GLN A 333 5.46 6.01 18.68
N VAL A 334 4.61 5.25 17.97
CA VAL A 334 4.68 3.78 17.89
C VAL A 334 5.94 3.35 17.16
N VAL A 335 6.17 3.90 15.95
CA VAL A 335 7.34 3.55 15.12
C VAL A 335 8.65 3.83 15.85
N CYS A 336 8.79 4.99 16.49
CA CYS A 336 10.00 5.34 17.23
C CYS A 336 10.25 4.38 18.40
N LYS A 337 9.21 3.98 19.12
CA LYS A 337 9.31 2.98 20.20
C LYS A 337 9.74 1.63 19.64
N ASP A 338 9.07 1.12 18.63
CA ASP A 338 9.35 -0.19 18.03
C ASP A 338 10.79 -0.26 17.48
N LEU A 339 11.22 0.78 16.75
CA LEU A 339 12.58 0.86 16.25
C LEU A 339 13.62 0.94 17.37
N ALA A 340 13.31 1.62 18.49
CA ALA A 340 14.19 1.65 19.67
C ALA A 340 14.29 0.28 20.34
N ASP A 341 13.22 -0.48 20.38
CA ASP A 341 13.20 -1.83 20.95
C ASP A 341 13.95 -2.80 20.03
N LEU A 342 13.73 -2.76 18.71
CA LEU A 342 14.49 -3.53 17.72
C LEU A 342 16.00 -3.19 17.76
N ALA A 343 16.36 -1.94 18.04
CA ALA A 343 17.76 -1.54 18.17
C ALA A 343 18.46 -2.22 19.35
N LYS A 344 17.74 -2.51 20.44
CA LYS A 344 18.26 -3.16 21.66
C LYS A 344 18.23 -4.68 21.59
N ASP A 345 17.36 -5.27 20.76
CA ASP A 345 17.23 -6.72 20.62
C ASP A 345 18.54 -7.31 20.09
N LYS A 346 19.13 -8.22 20.86
CA LYS A 346 20.43 -8.84 20.54
C LYS A 346 20.34 -9.84 19.38
N ASP A 347 19.18 -10.41 19.12
CA ASP A 347 18.99 -11.38 18.03
C ASP A 347 18.78 -10.67 16.68
N VAL A 348 18.25 -9.45 16.69
CA VAL A 348 18.15 -8.60 15.50
C VAL A 348 19.50 -8.01 15.14
N LYS A 349 20.07 -8.37 14.01
CA LYS A 349 21.38 -7.92 13.53
C LYS A 349 21.31 -6.82 12.49
N ALA A 350 20.22 -6.71 11.75
CA ALA A 350 19.93 -5.66 10.78
C ALA A 350 18.42 -5.40 10.71
N VAL A 351 18.04 -4.21 10.23
CA VAL A 351 16.64 -3.84 10.06
C VAL A 351 16.40 -3.39 8.63
N VAL A 352 15.36 -3.93 8.02
CA VAL A 352 14.78 -3.45 6.78
C VAL A 352 13.51 -2.69 7.14
N ILE A 353 13.40 -1.42 6.74
CA ILE A 353 12.16 -0.66 6.87
C ILE A 353 11.47 -0.72 5.52
N ARG A 354 10.36 -1.44 5.44
CA ARG A 354 9.50 -1.51 4.26
C ARG A 354 8.52 -0.34 4.32
N ILE A 355 8.66 0.62 3.38
CA ILE A 355 7.88 1.87 3.37
C ILE A 355 6.92 1.86 2.19
N ASN A 356 5.63 2.03 2.46
CA ASN A 356 4.60 2.28 1.44
C ASN A 356 3.74 3.48 1.88
N SER A 357 4.23 4.72 1.62
CA SER A 357 3.65 5.95 2.14
C SER A 357 3.84 7.13 1.19
N GLY A 358 2.76 7.87 0.97
CA GLY A 358 2.79 9.17 0.30
C GLY A 358 3.31 10.33 1.17
N GLY A 359 3.62 10.05 2.44
CA GLY A 359 4.05 11.04 3.43
C GLY A 359 2.96 11.39 4.44
N GLY A 360 3.01 12.59 5.01
CA GLY A 360 2.09 13.07 6.04
C GLY A 360 2.69 14.21 6.87
N SER A 361 2.59 14.11 8.19
CA SER A 361 3.13 15.10 9.12
C SER A 361 4.64 15.27 8.96
N ALA A 362 5.07 16.50 8.68
CA ALA A 362 6.51 16.81 8.59
C ALA A 362 7.22 16.65 9.94
N TYR A 363 6.54 16.97 11.05
CA TYR A 363 7.05 16.78 12.39
C TYR A 363 7.26 15.28 12.71
N ALA A 364 6.25 14.48 12.47
CA ALA A 364 6.33 13.03 12.69
C ALA A 364 7.46 12.39 11.86
N SER A 365 7.61 12.81 10.60
CA SER A 365 8.68 12.33 9.71
C SER A 365 10.08 12.66 10.26
N GLU A 366 10.27 13.83 10.87
CA GLU A 366 11.55 14.19 11.53
C GLU A 366 11.81 13.34 12.77
N GLN A 367 10.77 13.02 13.58
CA GLN A 367 10.93 12.14 14.74
C GLN A 367 11.39 10.74 14.31
N ILE A 368 10.75 10.17 13.28
CA ILE A 368 11.13 8.86 12.74
C ILE A 368 12.54 8.92 12.12
N TRP A 369 12.86 9.97 11.35
CA TRP A 369 14.21 10.19 10.81
C TRP A 369 15.27 10.14 11.91
N HIS A 370 15.05 10.87 13.01
CA HIS A 370 15.96 10.88 14.15
C HIS A 370 16.13 9.48 14.76
N GLN A 371 15.03 8.75 14.97
CA GLN A 371 15.09 7.40 15.53
C GLN A 371 15.85 6.42 14.62
N ILE A 372 15.71 6.54 13.29
CA ILE A 372 16.48 5.76 12.32
C ILE A 372 17.98 6.10 12.41
N MET A 373 18.32 7.39 12.59
CA MET A 373 19.72 7.80 12.79
C MET A 373 20.32 7.21 14.08
N GLU A 374 19.55 7.13 15.17
CA GLU A 374 20.00 6.48 16.42
C GLU A 374 20.18 4.95 16.20
N MET A 375 19.23 4.29 15.52
CA MET A 375 19.34 2.87 15.20
C MET A 375 20.57 2.56 14.34
N LYS A 376 20.88 3.40 13.35
CA LYS A 376 22.06 3.24 12.48
C LYS A 376 23.39 3.20 13.21
N LYS A 377 23.49 3.78 14.39
CA LYS A 377 24.72 3.71 15.22
C LYS A 377 24.94 2.30 15.76
N LEU A 378 23.91 1.48 15.84
CA LEU A 378 23.92 0.18 16.46
C LEU A 378 23.83 -0.96 15.42
N LYS A 379 23.00 -0.79 14.38
CA LYS A 379 22.69 -1.84 13.39
C LYS A 379 22.55 -1.25 12.00
N PRO A 380 22.89 -1.98 10.93
CA PRO A 380 22.57 -1.56 9.57
C PRO A 380 21.06 -1.41 9.37
N VAL A 381 20.67 -0.30 8.72
CA VAL A 381 19.29 -0.02 8.32
C VAL A 381 19.22 0.09 6.80
N VAL A 382 18.38 -0.73 6.19
CA VAL A 382 18.08 -0.70 4.76
C VAL A 382 16.62 -0.30 4.58
N VAL A 383 16.32 0.54 3.60
CA VAL A 383 14.94 0.85 3.23
C VAL A 383 14.56 0.04 1.99
N SER A 384 13.38 -0.58 2.02
CA SER A 384 12.67 -1.15 0.88
C SER A 384 11.44 -0.30 0.61
N MET A 385 11.41 0.36 -0.54
CA MET A 385 10.25 1.14 -0.95
C MET A 385 9.20 0.24 -1.62
N GLY A 386 7.95 0.37 -1.21
CA GLY A 386 6.78 -0.29 -1.81
C GLY A 386 6.25 0.47 -3.02
N GLY A 387 4.93 0.57 -3.13
CA GLY A 387 4.25 1.34 -4.16
C GLY A 387 4.70 2.78 -4.18
N MET A 388 4.85 3.37 -3.01
CA MET A 388 5.37 4.72 -2.87
C MET A 388 6.19 4.88 -1.58
N ALA A 389 7.21 5.74 -1.64
CA ALA A 389 7.94 6.23 -0.49
C ALA A 389 8.35 7.68 -0.79
N ALA A 390 7.39 8.59 -0.66
CA ALA A 390 7.53 9.95 -1.15
C ALA A 390 7.28 10.97 -0.03
N SER A 391 7.85 12.16 -0.18
CA SER A 391 7.70 13.26 0.76
C SER A 391 8.11 12.85 2.18
N GLY A 392 7.20 12.77 3.15
CA GLY A 392 7.49 12.24 4.49
C GLY A 392 8.04 10.81 4.46
N GLY A 393 7.55 9.96 3.53
CA GLY A 393 8.08 8.62 3.29
C GLY A 393 9.53 8.64 2.78
N TYR A 394 9.89 9.60 1.92
CA TYR A 394 11.29 9.79 1.53
C TYR A 394 12.12 10.42 2.65
N TYR A 395 11.52 11.31 3.45
CA TYR A 395 12.17 11.91 4.62
C TYR A 395 12.74 10.85 5.57
N MET A 396 11.89 9.88 5.93
CA MET A 396 12.31 8.77 6.79
C MET A 396 13.21 7.75 6.08
N SER A 397 13.19 7.70 4.73
CA SER A 397 14.07 6.82 3.94
C SER A 397 15.49 7.36 3.84
N ALA A 398 15.64 8.69 3.72
CA ALA A 398 16.90 9.35 3.39
C ALA A 398 18.10 8.97 4.29
N PRO A 399 17.93 8.72 5.61
CA PRO A 399 19.05 8.38 6.50
C PRO A 399 19.54 6.93 6.37
N ALA A 400 18.85 6.03 5.66
CA ALA A 400 19.21 4.62 5.57
C ALA A 400 20.64 4.37 5.06
N ASN A 401 21.23 3.24 5.40
CA ASN A 401 22.51 2.81 4.86
C ASN A 401 22.42 2.45 3.37
N TRP A 402 21.24 1.97 2.94
CA TRP A 402 20.96 1.60 1.56
C TRP A 402 19.46 1.72 1.29
N ILE A 403 19.09 2.18 0.11
CA ILE A 403 17.70 2.34 -0.32
C ILE A 403 17.46 1.50 -1.56
N VAL A 404 16.47 0.61 -1.49
CA VAL A 404 16.02 -0.25 -2.57
C VAL A 404 14.60 0.14 -2.98
N ALA A 405 14.33 0.23 -4.29
CA ALA A 405 13.01 0.52 -4.83
C ALA A 405 12.73 -0.33 -6.08
N GLU A 406 11.46 -0.64 -6.33
CA GLU A 406 11.07 -1.17 -7.64
C GLU A 406 11.20 -0.07 -8.72
N PRO A 407 11.47 -0.41 -9.99
CA PRO A 407 11.55 0.56 -11.07
C PRO A 407 10.35 1.52 -11.14
N THR A 408 9.15 1.02 -10.82
CA THR A 408 7.88 1.76 -10.89
C THR A 408 7.43 2.38 -9.57
N THR A 409 8.19 2.22 -8.48
CA THR A 409 7.94 2.90 -7.20
C THR A 409 7.86 4.41 -7.39
N ILE A 410 6.89 5.07 -6.76
CA ILE A 410 6.79 6.53 -6.73
C ILE A 410 7.55 7.07 -5.51
N THR A 411 8.52 7.98 -5.74
CA THR A 411 9.38 8.50 -4.66
C THR A 411 9.78 9.97 -4.87
N GLY A 412 10.67 10.49 -4.04
CA GLY A 412 11.07 11.90 -4.08
C GLY A 412 10.06 12.80 -3.36
N SER A 413 9.44 13.72 -4.10
CA SER A 413 8.51 14.74 -3.56
C SER A 413 9.12 15.50 -2.36
N ILE A 414 10.42 15.80 -2.43
CA ILE A 414 11.18 16.52 -1.39
C ILE A 414 10.68 17.97 -1.34
N GLY A 415 9.70 18.20 -0.47
CA GLY A 415 9.01 19.48 -0.35
C GLY A 415 8.00 19.48 0.77
N ILE A 416 7.67 20.66 1.28
CA ILE A 416 6.72 20.86 2.39
C ILE A 416 5.69 21.90 1.97
N PHE A 417 4.47 21.75 2.45
CA PHE A 417 3.42 22.74 2.35
C PHE A 417 2.63 22.87 3.65
N GLY A 418 1.98 24.00 3.83
CA GLY A 418 0.95 24.22 4.82
C GLY A 418 -0.37 24.51 4.13
N MET A 419 -1.46 23.94 4.61
CA MET A 419 -2.80 24.10 4.05
C MET A 419 -3.79 24.37 5.18
N PHE A 420 -4.53 25.47 5.07
CA PHE A 420 -5.39 25.99 6.13
C PHE A 420 -6.76 26.32 5.55
N PRO A 421 -7.86 25.67 6.01
CA PRO A 421 -9.19 26.01 5.56
C PRO A 421 -9.67 27.33 6.16
N ASP A 422 -10.00 28.29 5.32
CA ASP A 422 -10.79 29.46 5.70
C ASP A 422 -12.27 29.11 5.58
N VAL A 423 -12.93 28.98 6.72
CA VAL A 423 -14.35 28.64 6.84
C VAL A 423 -15.20 29.85 7.23
N SER A 424 -14.64 31.06 7.20
CA SER A 424 -15.32 32.28 7.68
C SER A 424 -16.60 32.58 6.89
N ASN A 425 -16.59 32.38 5.56
CA ASN A 425 -17.80 32.58 4.74
C ASN A 425 -18.85 31.46 4.95
N LEU A 426 -18.42 30.21 5.22
CA LEU A 426 -19.33 29.15 5.62
C LEU A 426 -20.12 29.58 6.88
N PHE A 427 -19.42 30.05 7.89
CA PHE A 427 -20.06 30.47 9.14
C PHE A 427 -20.88 31.74 8.98
N ARG A 428 -20.34 32.78 8.33
CA ARG A 428 -21.01 34.09 8.21
C ARG A 428 -22.16 34.09 7.23
N GLU A 429 -21.91 33.63 5.99
CA GLU A 429 -22.86 33.77 4.88
C GLU A 429 -23.80 32.58 4.77
N LYS A 430 -23.34 31.36 5.07
CA LYS A 430 -24.16 30.15 4.92
C LYS A 430 -24.91 29.79 6.20
N LEU A 431 -24.27 29.93 7.36
CA LEU A 431 -24.85 29.59 8.66
C LEU A 431 -25.38 30.80 9.45
N GLY A 432 -25.14 32.03 8.97
CA GLY A 432 -25.62 33.25 9.60
C GLY A 432 -24.99 33.59 10.96
N LEU A 433 -23.86 32.97 11.30
CA LEU A 433 -23.16 33.20 12.59
C LEU A 433 -22.49 34.59 12.61
N LYS A 434 -22.52 35.23 13.75
CA LYS A 434 -21.80 36.49 14.02
C LYS A 434 -20.67 36.22 14.99
N PHE A 435 -19.56 36.92 14.77
CA PHE A 435 -18.37 36.83 15.63
C PHE A 435 -18.07 38.23 16.18
N ASP A 436 -17.76 38.27 17.45
CA ASP A 436 -17.23 39.44 18.14
C ASP A 436 -15.98 39.01 18.91
N GLU A 437 -15.01 39.90 19.06
CA GLU A 437 -13.74 39.53 19.68
C GLU A 437 -13.22 40.59 20.64
N VAL A 438 -12.55 40.12 21.70
CA VAL A 438 -11.73 40.93 22.61
C VAL A 438 -10.36 40.27 22.69
N LYS A 439 -9.31 41.03 22.45
CA LYS A 439 -7.92 40.55 22.43
C LYS A 439 -7.04 41.22 23.45
N THR A 440 -6.18 40.46 24.11
CA THR A 440 -5.12 40.99 24.96
C THR A 440 -3.87 41.38 24.18
N ASN A 441 -3.61 40.68 23.07
CA ASN A 441 -2.42 40.82 22.24
C ASN A 441 -2.77 40.75 20.76
N LYS A 442 -1.92 41.27 19.88
CA LYS A 442 -2.14 41.44 18.44
C LYS A 442 -2.57 40.15 17.75
N TYR A 443 -2.00 39.01 18.10
CA TYR A 443 -2.24 37.70 17.46
C TYR A 443 -3.01 36.71 18.34
N ALA A 444 -3.74 37.18 19.34
CA ALA A 444 -4.47 36.28 20.23
C ALA A 444 -5.58 35.48 19.52
N ASP A 445 -6.03 35.97 18.36
CA ASP A 445 -7.01 35.33 17.48
C ASP A 445 -6.37 34.55 16.30
N PHE A 446 -5.07 34.30 16.35
CA PHE A 446 -4.38 33.50 15.33
C PHE A 446 -5.05 32.12 15.16
N GLY A 447 -5.42 31.77 13.92
CA GLY A 447 -6.12 30.52 13.62
C GLY A 447 -7.63 30.54 13.93
N THR A 448 -8.21 31.73 14.18
CA THR A 448 -9.66 31.89 14.33
C THR A 448 -10.43 31.40 13.12
N ARG A 449 -11.66 30.90 13.34
CA ARG A 449 -12.59 30.54 12.25
C ARG A 449 -13.44 31.71 11.76
N ALA A 450 -13.30 32.88 12.40
CA ALA A 450 -14.09 34.07 12.09
C ALA A 450 -13.60 34.82 10.87
N ARG A 451 -12.34 34.64 10.46
CA ARG A 451 -11.70 35.33 9.33
C ARG A 451 -10.58 34.48 8.73
N PRO A 452 -10.16 34.74 7.47
CA PRO A 452 -8.93 34.17 6.94
C PRO A 452 -7.69 34.69 7.71
N PHE A 453 -6.56 34.01 7.53
CA PHE A 453 -5.28 34.54 7.95
C PHE A 453 -4.98 35.85 7.21
N THR A 454 -4.42 36.81 7.94
CA THR A 454 -3.92 38.07 7.37
C THR A 454 -2.64 37.83 6.57
N GLU A 455 -2.23 38.79 5.75
CA GLU A 455 -0.96 38.72 5.01
C GLU A 455 0.25 38.56 5.94
N GLU A 456 0.23 39.26 7.09
CA GLU A 456 1.30 39.17 8.08
C GLU A 456 1.35 37.75 8.72
N GLU A 457 0.21 37.19 9.10
CA GLU A 457 0.11 35.82 9.62
C GLU A 457 0.56 34.79 8.56
N MET A 458 0.15 34.97 7.28
CA MET A 458 0.62 34.14 6.17
C MET A 458 2.14 34.26 5.95
N SER A 459 2.74 35.43 6.21
CA SER A 459 4.19 35.61 6.16
C SER A 459 4.91 34.78 7.22
N TYR A 460 4.40 34.73 8.46
CA TYR A 460 4.96 33.85 9.51
C TYR A 460 4.82 32.37 9.16
N LEU A 461 3.68 31.97 8.65
CA LEU A 461 3.46 30.60 8.19
C LEU A 461 4.41 30.25 7.04
N SER A 462 4.64 31.18 6.10
CA SER A 462 5.60 31.00 5.01
C SER A 462 7.03 30.82 5.52
N GLN A 463 7.46 31.60 6.51
CA GLN A 463 8.78 31.46 7.13
C GLN A 463 8.92 30.10 7.82
N TYR A 464 7.86 29.63 8.50
CA TYR A 464 7.84 28.32 9.15
C TYR A 464 7.96 27.18 8.14
N VAL A 465 7.16 27.20 7.06
CA VAL A 465 7.21 26.19 5.99
C VAL A 465 8.56 26.18 5.27
N ASN A 466 9.11 27.37 4.97
CA ASN A 466 10.45 27.49 4.36
C ASN A 466 11.56 26.92 5.26
N ARG A 467 11.47 27.12 6.58
CA ARG A 467 12.43 26.52 7.53
C ARG A 467 12.33 24.99 7.50
N GLY A 468 11.12 24.44 7.50
CA GLY A 468 10.90 23.00 7.38
C GLY A 468 11.44 22.44 6.07
N TYR A 469 11.23 23.12 4.95
CA TYR A 469 11.78 22.71 3.65
C TYR A 469 13.31 22.69 3.63
N LYS A 470 13.96 23.73 4.19
CA LYS A 470 15.42 23.76 4.32
C LYS A 470 15.94 22.59 5.17
N LEU A 471 15.24 22.28 6.27
CA LEU A 471 15.58 21.14 7.10
C LEU A 471 15.46 19.83 6.33
N PHE A 472 14.36 19.60 5.63
CA PHE A 472 14.16 18.38 4.84
C PHE A 472 15.27 18.20 3.78
N ARG A 473 15.60 19.27 3.03
CA ARG A 473 16.72 19.20 2.06
C ARG A 473 18.04 18.83 2.74
N HIS A 474 18.32 19.43 3.88
CA HIS A 474 19.55 19.15 4.64
C HIS A 474 19.61 17.69 5.09
N ARG A 475 18.48 17.11 5.58
CA ARG A 475 18.39 15.70 5.95
C ARG A 475 18.64 14.76 4.75
N VAL A 476 18.14 15.12 3.57
CA VAL A 476 18.43 14.40 2.34
C VAL A 476 19.91 14.55 1.95
N ALA A 477 20.45 15.76 2.01
CA ALA A 477 21.85 16.02 1.68
C ALA A 477 22.80 15.19 2.56
N GLU A 478 22.53 15.15 3.86
CA GLU A 478 23.28 14.36 4.84
C GLU A 478 23.18 12.86 4.54
N GLY A 479 21.97 12.35 4.37
CA GLY A 479 21.71 10.92 4.17
C GLY A 479 22.22 10.39 2.82
N ARG A 480 22.12 11.21 1.76
CA ARG A 480 22.54 10.84 0.40
C ARG A 480 23.95 11.33 0.02
N LYS A 481 24.69 11.92 0.96
CA LYS A 481 26.03 12.47 0.74
C LYS A 481 26.10 13.47 -0.42
N MET A 482 25.08 14.32 -0.49
CA MET A 482 24.94 15.42 -1.45
C MET A 482 25.14 16.76 -0.77
N THR A 483 25.39 17.81 -1.54
CA THR A 483 25.28 19.19 -1.05
C THR A 483 23.82 19.65 -1.07
N ASP A 484 23.45 20.61 -0.21
CA ASP A 484 22.11 21.20 -0.22
C ASP A 484 21.72 21.77 -1.60
N ASN A 485 22.70 22.30 -2.36
CA ASN A 485 22.47 22.80 -3.72
C ASN A 485 22.23 21.68 -4.74
N GLN A 486 22.85 20.51 -4.59
CA GLN A 486 22.55 19.34 -5.43
C GLN A 486 21.13 18.83 -5.14
N VAL A 487 20.76 18.76 -3.86
CA VAL A 487 19.40 18.35 -3.47
C VAL A 487 18.37 19.37 -3.97
N GLU A 488 18.63 20.68 -3.90
CA GLU A 488 17.69 21.70 -4.40
C GLU A 488 17.30 21.49 -5.87
N LYS A 489 18.26 21.07 -6.72
CA LYS A 489 18.02 20.85 -8.15
C LYS A 489 17.06 19.69 -8.44
N ILE A 490 16.97 18.72 -7.54
CA ILE A 490 16.13 17.52 -7.67
C ILE A 490 14.96 17.51 -6.67
N ALA A 491 14.88 18.53 -5.80
CA ALA A 491 13.83 18.70 -4.80
C ALA A 491 12.62 19.48 -5.36
N GLN A 492 12.22 20.55 -4.66
CA GLN A 492 11.09 21.41 -5.02
C GLN A 492 9.74 20.65 -5.14
N GLY A 493 9.65 19.50 -4.44
CA GLY A 493 8.48 18.64 -4.49
C GLY A 493 8.38 17.72 -5.70
N HIS A 494 9.45 17.61 -6.53
CA HIS A 494 9.46 16.78 -7.73
C HIS A 494 9.35 15.30 -7.40
N VAL A 495 8.49 14.61 -8.16
CA VAL A 495 8.19 13.19 -8.02
C VAL A 495 8.92 12.41 -9.10
N PHE A 496 9.49 11.25 -8.73
CA PHE A 496 10.23 10.37 -9.62
C PHE A 496 9.73 8.94 -9.51
N THR A 497 9.94 8.14 -10.55
CA THR A 497 9.88 6.69 -10.42
C THR A 497 11.18 6.17 -9.76
N GLY A 498 11.15 4.94 -9.22
CA GLY A 498 12.33 4.34 -8.60
C GLY A 498 13.53 4.28 -9.54
N GLN A 499 13.30 3.94 -10.82
CA GLN A 499 14.37 3.93 -11.82
C GLN A 499 14.95 5.31 -12.11
N ASP A 500 14.15 6.37 -12.09
CA ASP A 500 14.64 7.74 -12.32
C ASP A 500 15.30 8.29 -11.05
N ALA A 501 14.77 7.96 -9.88
CA ALA A 501 15.36 8.27 -8.58
C ALA A 501 16.76 7.62 -8.41
N GLN A 502 16.97 6.43 -8.96
CA GLN A 502 18.31 5.80 -8.97
C GLN A 502 19.32 6.60 -9.80
N LYS A 503 18.93 7.09 -10.98
CA LYS A 503 19.81 7.87 -11.85
C LYS A 503 20.32 9.17 -11.20
N ILE A 504 19.52 9.73 -10.28
CA ILE A 504 19.83 10.99 -9.60
C ILE A 504 20.34 10.77 -8.16
N GLY A 505 20.58 9.53 -7.75
CA GLY A 505 21.17 9.18 -6.44
C GLY A 505 20.23 9.21 -5.25
N LEU A 506 18.92 9.29 -5.46
CA LEU A 506 17.91 9.17 -4.39
C LEU A 506 17.63 7.72 -3.99
N VAL A 507 17.89 6.76 -4.88
CA VAL A 507 17.79 5.31 -4.66
C VAL A 507 19.15 4.67 -4.99
N ASP A 508 19.58 3.68 -4.21
CA ASP A 508 20.87 3.01 -4.41
C ASP A 508 20.76 1.83 -5.36
N GLN A 509 19.66 1.08 -5.30
CA GLN A 509 19.48 -0.15 -6.06
C GLN A 509 18.04 -0.38 -6.44
N LEU A 510 17.80 -0.92 -7.64
CA LEU A 510 16.47 -1.41 -8.03
C LEU A 510 16.27 -2.84 -7.56
N GLY A 511 15.05 -3.14 -7.10
CA GLY A 511 14.63 -4.47 -6.65
C GLY A 511 13.55 -4.44 -5.60
N GLY A 512 13.09 -5.63 -5.19
CA GLY A 512 12.06 -5.83 -4.21
C GLY A 512 12.56 -5.92 -2.76
N LEU A 513 11.68 -6.36 -1.87
CA LEU A 513 11.98 -6.55 -0.45
C LEU A 513 13.10 -7.59 -0.23
N ASP A 514 13.15 -8.64 -1.03
CA ASP A 514 14.20 -9.68 -0.97
C ASP A 514 15.59 -9.11 -1.23
N VAL A 515 15.73 -8.18 -2.18
CA VAL A 515 16.98 -7.48 -2.46
C VAL A 515 17.39 -6.62 -1.25
N ALA A 516 16.44 -5.95 -0.62
CA ALA A 516 16.69 -5.15 0.58
C ALA A 516 17.11 -6.02 1.77
N VAL A 517 16.46 -7.15 1.99
CA VAL A 517 16.80 -8.12 3.05
C VAL A 517 18.20 -8.70 2.82
N ALA A 518 18.50 -9.15 1.61
CA ALA A 518 19.83 -9.64 1.27
C ALA A 518 20.91 -8.56 1.47
N LYS A 519 20.62 -7.30 1.14
CA LYS A 519 21.52 -6.18 1.38
C LYS A 519 21.73 -5.90 2.86
N ALA A 520 20.68 -5.98 3.67
CA ALA A 520 20.75 -5.80 5.12
C ALA A 520 21.61 -6.90 5.76
N ALA A 521 21.40 -8.16 5.37
CA ALA A 521 22.22 -9.29 5.81
C ALA A 521 23.69 -9.13 5.39
N GLN A 522 23.96 -8.68 4.16
CA GLN A 522 25.31 -8.37 3.68
C GLN A 522 25.99 -7.31 4.54
N LEU A 523 25.30 -6.20 4.85
CA LEU A 523 25.85 -5.13 5.66
C LEU A 523 26.13 -5.58 7.11
N ALA A 524 25.31 -6.49 7.63
CA ALA A 524 25.51 -7.12 8.94
C ALA A 524 26.47 -8.32 8.92
N LYS A 525 26.98 -8.70 7.75
CA LYS A 525 27.91 -9.84 7.53
C LYS A 525 27.33 -11.18 8.00
N LEU A 526 26.05 -11.41 7.74
CA LEU A 526 25.33 -12.63 8.13
C LEU A 526 25.39 -13.65 6.97
N PRO A 527 26.06 -14.79 7.13
CA PRO A 527 26.07 -15.87 6.13
C PRO A 527 24.77 -16.68 6.13
N ASN A 528 24.10 -16.75 7.28
CA ASN A 528 22.82 -17.41 7.50
C ASN A 528 21.97 -16.57 8.46
N TYR A 529 20.71 -16.35 8.13
CA TYR A 529 19.81 -15.49 8.89
C TYR A 529 18.35 -15.90 8.70
N ARG A 530 17.51 -15.51 9.66
CA ARG A 530 16.05 -15.59 9.58
C ARG A 530 15.47 -14.19 9.41
N THR A 531 14.40 -14.05 8.62
CA THR A 531 13.60 -12.82 8.56
C THR A 531 12.46 -12.90 9.56
N SER A 532 12.13 -11.75 10.18
CA SER A 532 10.97 -11.62 11.07
C SER A 532 10.24 -10.31 10.73
N ALA A 533 8.93 -10.40 10.57
CA ALA A 533 8.07 -9.26 10.23
C ALA A 533 7.66 -8.48 11.50
N TYR A 534 7.68 -7.16 11.41
CA TYR A 534 7.27 -6.23 12.47
C TYR A 534 6.37 -5.13 11.89
N PRO A 535 5.42 -4.54 12.69
CA PRO A 535 4.97 -5.10 13.96
C PRO A 535 4.50 -6.55 13.81
N GLU A 536 4.61 -7.33 14.87
CA GLU A 536 3.98 -8.66 14.91
C GLU A 536 2.48 -8.52 14.69
N ALA A 537 1.85 -9.51 14.06
CA ALA A 537 0.40 -9.48 13.87
C ALA A 537 -0.29 -9.45 15.25
N ASP A 538 -1.32 -8.59 15.37
CA ASP A 538 -2.12 -8.57 16.59
C ASP A 538 -2.73 -9.96 16.85
N ASP A 539 -2.68 -10.42 18.08
CA ASP A 539 -3.41 -11.62 18.51
C ASP A 539 -4.91 -11.43 18.21
N VAL A 540 -5.59 -12.51 17.82
CA VAL A 540 -7.02 -12.50 17.50
C VAL A 540 -7.86 -11.89 18.64
N LEU A 541 -7.46 -12.13 19.89
CA LEU A 541 -8.11 -11.54 21.06
C LEU A 541 -7.99 -10.01 21.07
N ASP A 542 -6.81 -9.50 20.74
CA ASP A 542 -6.55 -8.05 20.62
C ASP A 542 -7.34 -7.44 19.45
N GLN A 543 -7.45 -8.15 18.32
CA GLN A 543 -8.27 -7.74 17.19
C GLN A 543 -9.75 -7.64 17.57
N ILE A 544 -10.29 -8.63 18.28
CA ILE A 544 -11.68 -8.64 18.76
C ILE A 544 -11.91 -7.47 19.73
N LEU A 545 -10.99 -7.22 20.67
CA LEU A 545 -11.09 -6.14 21.64
C LEU A 545 -10.99 -4.73 20.99
N LYS A 546 -10.20 -4.59 19.94
CA LYS A 546 -10.09 -3.33 19.17
C LYS A 546 -11.32 -3.05 18.30
N GLN A 547 -12.01 -4.09 17.82
CA GLN A 547 -13.16 -3.96 16.90
C GLN A 547 -14.55 -3.82 17.56
N VAL A 548 -14.68 -4.05 18.85
CA VAL A 548 -15.94 -3.81 19.59
C VAL A 548 -16.35 -2.31 19.62
N LYS A 549 -15.82 -1.48 18.70
CA LYS A 549 -16.23 -0.09 18.49
C LYS A 549 -17.33 -0.03 17.41
N PRO A 550 -18.47 0.67 17.66
CA PRO A 550 -19.68 0.59 16.81
C PRO A 550 -19.61 1.25 15.42
N ASP A 551 -18.43 1.63 14.93
CA ASP A 551 -18.30 2.70 13.92
C ASP A 551 -17.97 2.24 12.49
N THR A 552 -17.78 0.94 12.24
CA THR A 552 -17.30 0.42 10.95
C THR A 552 -18.35 0.39 9.84
N TYR A 553 -19.61 0.12 10.14
CA TYR A 553 -20.65 -0.10 9.12
C TYR A 553 -20.93 1.11 8.22
N LEU A 554 -21.00 2.32 8.81
CA LEU A 554 -21.32 3.55 8.05
C LEU A 554 -20.19 3.96 7.09
N SER A 555 -18.96 3.67 7.43
CA SER A 555 -17.79 4.03 6.63
C SER A 555 -17.61 3.09 5.43
N ASP A 556 -17.89 1.80 5.60
CA ASP A 556 -17.82 0.81 4.51
C ASP A 556 -18.92 1.09 3.48
N GLU A 557 -20.11 1.46 3.93
CA GLU A 557 -21.22 1.84 3.04
C GLU A 557 -20.93 3.14 2.29
N LEU A 558 -20.32 4.13 2.94
CA LEU A 558 -19.86 5.35 2.29
C LEU A 558 -18.76 5.08 1.25
N ARG A 559 -17.81 4.20 1.55
CA ARG A 559 -16.75 3.80 0.60
C ARG A 559 -17.33 3.09 -0.62
N ALA A 560 -18.24 2.14 -0.40
CA ALA A 560 -18.92 1.42 -1.47
C ALA A 560 -19.75 2.34 -2.38
N ASN A 561 -20.39 3.35 -1.81
CA ASN A 561 -21.26 4.27 -2.54
C ASN A 561 -20.51 5.43 -3.22
N LEU A 562 -19.39 5.87 -2.67
CA LEU A 562 -18.61 6.99 -3.19
C LEU A 562 -17.50 6.57 -4.17
N GLY A 563 -17.08 5.29 -4.14
CA GLY A 563 -16.00 4.80 -5.01
C GLY A 563 -14.77 5.72 -4.96
N ASP A 564 -14.31 6.17 -6.14
CA ASP A 564 -13.14 7.06 -6.28
C ASP A 564 -13.30 8.42 -5.60
N TYR A 565 -14.53 8.83 -5.28
CA TYR A 565 -14.80 10.08 -4.54
C TYR A 565 -14.69 9.92 -3.02
N TYR A 566 -14.52 8.70 -2.52
CA TYR A 566 -14.42 8.45 -1.07
C TYR A 566 -13.18 9.10 -0.46
N GLU A 567 -12.01 8.96 -1.07
CA GLU A 567 -10.76 9.54 -0.58
C GLU A 567 -10.78 11.09 -0.55
N PRO A 568 -11.23 11.80 -1.61
CA PRO A 568 -11.45 13.23 -1.53
C PRO A 568 -12.47 13.64 -0.45
N PHE A 569 -13.52 12.86 -0.24
CA PHE A 569 -14.53 13.13 0.79
C PHE A 569 -13.96 12.95 2.21
N THR A 570 -13.22 11.88 2.47
CA THR A 570 -12.58 11.66 3.76
C THR A 570 -11.51 12.70 4.05
N LEU A 571 -10.79 13.16 3.03
CA LEU A 571 -9.82 14.24 3.18
C LEU A 571 -10.48 15.55 3.63
N LEU A 572 -11.62 15.92 3.06
CA LEU A 572 -12.40 17.09 3.51
C LEU A 572 -12.81 16.97 4.98
N LYS A 573 -13.18 15.76 5.41
CA LYS A 573 -13.63 15.48 6.77
C LYS A 573 -12.49 15.50 7.78
N THR A 574 -11.33 14.96 7.41
CA THR A 574 -10.17 14.81 8.27
C THR A 574 -9.22 16.02 8.22
N ILE A 575 -9.46 16.98 7.33
CA ILE A 575 -8.57 18.13 7.11
C ILE A 575 -8.30 18.95 8.39
N ASN A 576 -9.26 18.99 9.29
CA ASN A 576 -9.12 19.65 10.60
C ASN A 576 -8.40 18.80 11.65
N GLN A 577 -8.20 17.52 11.39
CA GLN A 577 -7.55 16.56 12.30
C GLN A 577 -6.11 16.26 11.89
N GLN A 578 -5.76 16.55 10.65
CA GLN A 578 -4.40 16.38 10.15
C GLN A 578 -3.51 17.54 10.57
N SER A 579 -2.21 17.29 10.67
CA SER A 579 -1.23 18.37 10.84
C SER A 579 -1.36 19.36 9.69
N ALA A 580 -1.48 20.63 10.01
CA ALA A 580 -1.57 21.68 8.99
C ALA A 580 -0.29 21.83 8.15
N ILE A 581 0.86 21.37 8.68
CA ILE A 581 2.15 21.37 7.99
C ILE A 581 2.51 19.93 7.61
N GLN A 582 2.54 19.68 6.33
CA GLN A 582 2.67 18.32 5.79
C GLN A 582 3.81 18.19 4.79
N ALA A 583 4.47 17.03 4.86
CA ALA A 583 5.32 16.46 3.84
C ALA A 583 4.53 15.29 3.20
N ARG A 584 3.69 15.59 2.23
CA ARG A 584 2.80 14.63 1.57
C ARG A 584 2.94 14.69 0.06
N LEU A 585 2.63 13.58 -0.63
CA LEU A 585 2.56 13.53 -2.10
C LEU A 585 1.52 14.51 -2.63
N PRO A 586 1.75 15.02 -3.85
CA PRO A 586 0.85 16.01 -4.47
C PRO A 586 -0.51 15.45 -4.92
N PHE A 587 -0.70 14.15 -4.93
CA PHE A 587 -1.91 13.49 -5.44
C PHE A 587 -2.08 12.13 -4.76
N TYR A 588 -3.31 11.62 -4.79
CA TYR A 588 -3.56 10.19 -4.62
C TYR A 588 -3.39 9.58 -6.01
N PRO A 589 -2.43 8.67 -6.21
CA PRO A 589 -2.22 8.08 -7.54
C PRO A 589 -3.38 7.12 -7.83
N ASN A 590 -4.41 7.65 -8.47
CA ASN A 590 -5.42 6.84 -9.14
C ASN A 590 -4.92 6.66 -10.56
N ILE A 591 -4.16 5.60 -10.80
CA ILE A 591 -3.59 5.25 -12.11
C ILE A 591 -4.43 4.10 -12.62
N HIS A 592 -5.34 4.39 -13.53
CA HIS A 592 -6.20 3.43 -14.20
C HIS A 592 -5.55 2.91 -15.47
#